data_d4cd5682a7706ab99dd39752b2b1ee83
#
_entry.id   d4cd5682a7706ab99dd39752b2b1ee83
#
_cell.length_a   1.000
_cell.length_b   1.000
_cell.length_c   1.000
_cell.angle_alpha   90.00
_cell.angle_beta   90.00
_cell.angle_gamma   90.00
#
_symmetry.space_group_name_H-M   'P 1'
#
loop_
_entity.id
_entity.type
_entity.pdbx_description
1 polymer ?
#
loop_
_entity_poly.entity_id
_entity_poly.type
_entity_poly.pdbx_seq_one_letter_code
_entity_poly.pdbx_strand_id
1 'polypeptide(L)'
;MLNLKRLACFICLFATYQTAFSQLGFSHEIGVIAGPVQFRADYGQRDNSSTNFENSGFGIGIVHYLNFAYRADCNCYTTESYFNDHFKLRNEISYNKSNLEHVGRWVDANKNSDDANRLRGHEGVAENFDIGTQIEFYPLSIRDFQSFSPRVAPFVSLGIHYTAFTPSVTTTYANPDPTAIGDVTDASNFYSLWDPGSVDATPGSTFSTVMSVGMRYKLDRVSDLMIDFRGQFYFSDWVDGLNHQLDYNKNNDWLMWFNVGYIYYLD
;
A
#
# COMPACT_ATOMS: atom_id res chain seq x y z
N MET A 1 -0.29 24.06 -14.87
CA MET A 1 -0.34 23.52 -16.25
C MET A 1 1.00 22.85 -16.55
N LEU A 2 1.00 21.53 -16.65
CA LEU A 2 2.20 20.77 -17.01
C LEU A 2 2.60 21.12 -18.45
N ASN A 3 3.81 21.63 -18.64
CA ASN A 3 4.26 22.08 -19.95
C ASN A 3 4.54 20.84 -20.81
N LEU A 4 3.72 20.62 -21.86
CA LEU A 4 3.78 19.46 -22.76
C LEU A 4 5.19 19.18 -23.29
N LYS A 5 5.99 20.24 -23.51
CA LYS A 5 7.40 20.13 -23.94
C LYS A 5 8.29 19.50 -22.85
N ARG A 6 8.05 19.79 -21.57
CA ARG A 6 8.80 19.18 -20.46
C ARG A 6 8.40 17.72 -20.27
N LEU A 7 7.12 17.39 -20.44
CA LEU A 7 6.64 16.01 -20.40
C LEU A 7 7.25 15.18 -21.55
N ALA A 8 7.28 15.74 -22.78
CA ALA A 8 7.90 15.09 -23.93
C ALA A 8 9.42 14.88 -23.72
N CYS A 9 10.15 15.85 -23.18
CA CYS A 9 11.57 15.67 -22.82
C CYS A 9 11.78 14.57 -21.77
N PHE A 10 10.89 14.49 -20.77
CA PHE A 10 10.96 13.43 -19.76
C PHE A 10 10.71 12.04 -20.37
N ILE A 11 9.72 11.92 -21.27
CA ILE A 11 9.43 10.66 -21.99
C ILE A 11 10.60 10.28 -22.90
N CYS A 12 11.20 11.25 -23.63
CA CYS A 12 12.39 10.98 -24.45
C CYS A 12 13.61 10.57 -23.63
N LEU A 13 13.85 11.19 -22.48
CA LEU A 13 14.91 10.79 -21.54
C LEU A 13 14.69 9.37 -21.00
N PHE A 14 13.46 9.01 -20.69
CA PHE A 14 13.11 7.65 -20.25
C PHE A 14 13.29 6.63 -21.39
N ALA A 15 12.92 6.98 -22.63
CA ALA A 15 13.05 6.09 -23.78
C ALA A 15 14.52 5.84 -24.17
N THR A 16 15.40 6.83 -24.00
CA THR A 16 16.86 6.66 -24.27
C THR A 16 17.58 5.88 -23.16
N TYR A 17 17.02 5.82 -21.94
CA TYR A 17 17.57 5.07 -20.82
C TYR A 17 17.44 3.56 -21.01
N GLN A 18 16.45 3.11 -21.77
CA GLN A 18 16.18 1.68 -22.02
C GLN A 18 17.30 0.99 -22.83
N THR A 19 18.01 1.70 -23.69
CA THR A 19 19.08 1.12 -24.52
C THR A 19 20.38 0.83 -23.76
N ALA A 20 20.57 1.41 -22.57
CA ALA A 20 21.76 1.21 -21.75
C ALA A 20 21.70 -0.04 -20.85
N PHE A 21 20.52 -0.55 -20.55
CA PHE A 21 20.33 -1.69 -19.62
C PHE A 21 20.51 -3.07 -20.28
N SER A 22 20.43 -3.17 -21.60
CA SER A 22 20.67 -4.40 -22.35
C SER A 22 22.09 -4.98 -22.15
N GLN A 23 23.03 -4.20 -21.63
CA GLN A 23 24.41 -4.63 -21.40
C GLN A 23 24.67 -5.16 -19.98
N LEU A 24 23.74 -5.02 -19.03
CA LEU A 24 23.95 -5.42 -17.62
C LEU A 24 23.47 -6.84 -17.30
N GLY A 25 22.85 -7.54 -18.26
CA GLY A 25 22.49 -8.95 -18.12
C GLY A 25 21.34 -9.27 -17.14
N PHE A 26 20.57 -8.28 -16.71
CA PHE A 26 19.36 -8.49 -15.92
C PHE A 26 18.16 -8.67 -16.84
N SER A 27 17.23 -9.56 -16.47
CA SER A 27 15.94 -9.62 -17.14
C SER A 27 14.92 -8.74 -16.42
N HIS A 28 13.98 -8.21 -17.20
CA HIS A 28 13.00 -7.25 -16.75
C HIS A 28 11.59 -7.84 -16.87
N GLU A 29 10.79 -7.61 -15.83
CA GLU A 29 9.39 -7.98 -15.84
C GLU A 29 8.57 -6.74 -15.45
N ILE A 30 7.39 -6.60 -16.03
CA ILE A 30 6.43 -5.55 -15.68
C ILE A 30 5.09 -6.17 -15.34
N GLY A 31 4.36 -5.60 -14.41
CA GLY A 31 3.05 -6.11 -14.04
C GLY A 31 2.13 -5.07 -13.48
N VAL A 32 0.89 -5.47 -13.35
CA VAL A 32 -0.15 -4.73 -12.66
C VAL A 32 -0.65 -5.55 -11.49
N ILE A 33 -0.94 -4.87 -10.39
CA ILE A 33 -1.51 -5.47 -9.18
C ILE A 33 -2.77 -4.72 -8.80
N ALA A 34 -3.73 -5.41 -8.25
CA ALA A 34 -4.96 -4.79 -7.76
C ALA A 34 -5.59 -5.67 -6.67
N GLY A 35 -6.36 -5.05 -5.77
CA GLY A 35 -7.11 -5.81 -4.80
C GLY A 35 -7.63 -4.99 -3.62
N PRO A 36 -8.42 -5.63 -2.75
CA PRO A 36 -8.97 -4.99 -1.58
C PRO A 36 -7.88 -4.66 -0.54
N VAL A 37 -8.05 -3.52 0.09
CA VAL A 37 -7.24 -3.06 1.22
C VAL A 37 -8.09 -2.98 2.48
N GLN A 38 -7.48 -3.19 3.63
CA GLN A 38 -8.04 -2.94 4.94
C GLN A 38 -7.09 -2.04 5.71
N PHE A 39 -7.59 -0.88 6.12
CA PHE A 39 -6.82 0.10 6.87
C PHE A 39 -7.00 -0.12 8.37
N ARG A 40 -5.91 -0.11 9.11
CA ARG A 40 -5.89 -0.16 10.57
C ARG A 40 -5.55 1.22 11.08
N ALA A 41 -6.58 1.95 11.41
CA ALA A 41 -6.61 3.36 11.70
C ALA A 41 -7.06 3.65 13.12
N ASP A 42 -7.08 4.92 13.48
CA ASP A 42 -7.67 5.44 14.71
C ASP A 42 -9.20 5.41 14.70
N TYR A 43 -9.80 5.05 13.56
CA TYR A 43 -11.22 4.76 13.43
C TYR A 43 -11.55 3.39 14.03
N GLY A 44 -12.11 3.38 15.22
CA GLY A 44 -12.32 2.16 16.03
C GLY A 44 -11.15 1.87 16.96
N GLN A 45 -10.95 0.61 17.28
CA GLN A 45 -9.79 0.11 18.07
C GLN A 45 -8.86 -0.65 17.13
N ARG A 46 -7.66 -0.16 16.89
CA ARG A 46 -6.70 -0.65 15.88
C ARG A 46 -6.46 -2.16 15.93
N ASP A 47 -6.32 -2.72 17.13
CA ASP A 47 -6.05 -4.15 17.32
C ASP A 47 -7.33 -5.01 17.38
N ASN A 48 -8.50 -4.38 17.28
CA ASN A 48 -9.78 -5.06 17.34
C ASN A 48 -10.41 -5.17 15.95
N SER A 49 -10.34 -6.35 15.35
CA SER A 49 -10.88 -6.59 14.01
C SER A 49 -12.39 -6.30 13.89
N SER A 50 -13.17 -6.46 14.97
CA SER A 50 -14.60 -6.19 14.94
C SER A 50 -14.96 -4.71 14.84
N THR A 51 -14.03 -3.81 15.15
CA THR A 51 -14.20 -2.35 15.08
C THR A 51 -13.49 -1.71 13.89
N ASN A 52 -12.67 -2.49 13.15
CA ASN A 52 -11.91 -2.02 11.99
C ASN A 52 -12.26 -2.76 10.70
N PHE A 53 -13.17 -3.75 10.73
CA PHE A 53 -13.42 -4.60 9.57
C PHE A 53 -14.00 -3.81 8.38
N GLU A 54 -14.78 -2.75 8.63
CA GLU A 54 -15.40 -1.91 7.62
C GLU A 54 -14.45 -0.84 7.07
N ASN A 55 -13.30 -0.59 7.73
CA ASN A 55 -12.26 0.33 7.25
C ASN A 55 -11.53 -0.29 6.07
N SER A 56 -12.17 -0.31 4.94
CA SER A 56 -11.74 -1.03 3.76
C SER A 56 -11.79 -0.16 2.50
N GLY A 57 -11.10 -0.62 1.47
CA GLY A 57 -11.02 0.08 0.21
C GLY A 57 -10.44 -0.78 -0.89
N PHE A 58 -9.84 -0.11 -1.85
CA PHE A 58 -9.25 -0.77 -3.01
C PHE A 58 -7.93 -0.12 -3.38
N GLY A 59 -6.99 -0.94 -3.84
CA GLY A 59 -5.69 -0.50 -4.32
C GLY A 59 -5.36 -1.05 -5.69
N ILE A 60 -4.55 -0.29 -6.43
CA ILE A 60 -4.00 -0.65 -7.74
C ILE A 60 -2.55 -0.21 -7.81
N GLY A 61 -1.71 -0.94 -8.53
CA GLY A 61 -0.32 -0.58 -8.71
C GLY A 61 0.30 -1.14 -9.98
N ILE A 62 1.43 -0.56 -10.34
CA ILE A 62 2.33 -1.05 -11.37
C ILE A 62 3.61 -1.51 -10.69
N VAL A 63 4.08 -2.68 -11.06
CA VAL A 63 5.30 -3.29 -10.53
C VAL A 63 6.29 -3.54 -11.64
N HIS A 64 7.55 -3.30 -11.36
CA HIS A 64 8.66 -3.61 -12.25
C HIS A 64 9.67 -4.46 -11.49
N TYR A 65 10.08 -5.57 -12.08
CA TYR A 65 11.05 -6.47 -11.48
C TYR A 65 12.37 -6.43 -12.22
N LEU A 66 13.44 -6.41 -11.45
CA LEU A 66 14.79 -6.76 -11.88
C LEU A 66 15.07 -8.19 -11.41
N ASN A 67 15.24 -9.08 -12.36
CA ASN A 67 15.59 -10.46 -12.11
C ASN A 67 17.11 -10.65 -12.28
N PHE A 68 17.78 -11.08 -11.21
CA PHE A 68 19.22 -11.33 -11.19
C PHE A 68 19.61 -12.70 -11.79
N ALA A 69 18.62 -13.59 -12.02
CA ALA A 69 18.85 -14.85 -12.72
C ALA A 69 19.23 -14.56 -14.16
N TYR A 70 20.51 -14.74 -14.49
CA TYR A 70 21.07 -14.49 -15.79
C TYR A 70 20.43 -15.40 -16.86
N ARG A 71 20.02 -14.85 -18.01
CA ARG A 71 19.95 -15.64 -19.22
C ARG A 71 21.38 -16.10 -19.53
N ALA A 72 21.58 -17.40 -19.65
CA ALA A 72 22.86 -17.97 -20.03
C ALA A 72 23.27 -17.33 -21.36
N ASP A 73 24.17 -16.35 -21.34
CA ASP A 73 25.07 -16.15 -22.45
C ASP A 73 25.77 -17.48 -22.65
N CYS A 74 25.96 -17.92 -23.91
CA CYS A 74 26.68 -19.14 -24.26
C CYS A 74 28.16 -19.10 -23.83
N ASN A 75 28.47 -18.32 -22.84
CA ASN A 75 29.76 -18.19 -22.19
C ASN A 75 29.80 -19.16 -21.01
N CYS A 76 30.65 -20.15 -21.06
CA CYS A 76 30.88 -21.16 -20.02
C CYS A 76 31.33 -20.60 -18.65
N TYR A 77 31.18 -19.31 -18.40
CA TYR A 77 31.63 -18.60 -17.21
C TYR A 77 30.48 -17.95 -16.40
N THR A 78 29.23 -18.36 -16.60
CA THR A 78 28.14 -17.87 -15.71
C THR A 78 28.36 -18.41 -14.30
N THR A 79 28.82 -17.55 -13.41
CA THR A 79 28.83 -17.81 -11.97
C THR A 79 27.40 -17.87 -11.47
N GLU A 80 26.86 -19.09 -11.41
CA GLU A 80 25.59 -19.33 -10.69
C GLU A 80 25.80 -18.98 -9.22
N SER A 81 25.13 -17.93 -8.75
CA SER A 81 25.12 -17.62 -7.33
C SER A 81 23.74 -17.90 -6.77
N TYR A 82 23.68 -18.39 -5.54
CA TYR A 82 22.42 -18.57 -4.80
C TYR A 82 21.56 -17.29 -4.83
N PHE A 83 22.21 -16.13 -4.67
CA PHE A 83 21.52 -14.84 -4.69
C PHE A 83 20.78 -14.61 -6.02
N ASN A 84 21.44 -14.84 -7.15
CA ASN A 84 20.83 -14.57 -8.46
C ASN A 84 19.62 -15.47 -8.75
N ASP A 85 19.61 -16.67 -8.19
CA ASP A 85 18.55 -17.66 -8.43
C ASP A 85 17.40 -17.59 -7.42
N HIS A 86 17.57 -16.82 -6.33
CA HIS A 86 16.57 -16.77 -5.26
C HIS A 86 16.06 -15.37 -4.93
N PHE A 87 16.60 -14.32 -5.56
CA PHE A 87 16.19 -12.95 -5.26
C PHE A 87 15.78 -12.18 -6.51
N LYS A 88 14.77 -11.33 -6.35
CA LYS A 88 14.36 -10.30 -7.31
C LYS A 88 14.22 -8.96 -6.60
N LEU A 89 14.46 -7.89 -7.33
CA LEU A 89 14.15 -6.54 -6.88
C LEU A 89 12.82 -6.11 -7.52
N ARG A 90 11.82 -5.77 -6.69
CA ARG A 90 10.52 -5.25 -7.09
C ARG A 90 10.50 -3.75 -6.85
N ASN A 91 10.30 -2.96 -7.89
CA ASN A 91 9.98 -1.55 -7.81
C ASN A 91 8.49 -1.38 -8.04
N GLU A 92 7.88 -0.46 -7.31
CA GLU A 92 6.43 -0.32 -7.31
C GLU A 92 6.02 1.14 -7.29
N ILE A 93 4.95 1.44 -8.03
CA ILE A 93 4.14 2.65 -7.92
C ILE A 93 2.71 2.18 -7.71
N SER A 94 2.09 2.60 -6.61
CA SER A 94 0.74 2.17 -6.29
C SER A 94 -0.11 3.30 -5.69
N TYR A 95 -1.41 3.11 -5.76
CA TYR A 95 -2.42 3.98 -5.19
C TYR A 95 -3.45 3.13 -4.47
N ASN A 96 -3.85 3.56 -3.29
CA ASN A 96 -4.95 2.95 -2.55
C ASN A 96 -5.85 4.02 -1.92
N LYS A 97 -7.11 3.67 -1.77
CA LYS A 97 -8.12 4.50 -1.12
C LYS A 97 -8.96 3.65 -0.20
N SER A 98 -9.11 4.08 1.05
CA SER A 98 -9.92 3.42 2.08
C SER A 98 -10.93 4.39 2.66
N ASN A 99 -12.16 3.92 2.87
CA ASN A 99 -13.16 4.61 3.65
C ASN A 99 -13.03 4.17 5.11
N LEU A 100 -13.17 5.11 6.03
CA LEU A 100 -12.92 4.94 7.45
C LEU A 100 -14.13 5.37 8.25
N GLU A 101 -14.60 4.47 9.13
CA GLU A 101 -15.76 4.69 9.99
C GLU A 101 -15.52 4.08 11.37
N HIS A 102 -16.13 4.67 12.38
CA HIS A 102 -16.17 4.07 13.71
C HIS A 102 -17.24 3.00 13.77
N VAL A 103 -16.84 1.75 14.02
CA VAL A 103 -17.72 0.59 14.07
C VAL A 103 -17.66 -0.09 15.43
N GLY A 104 -18.67 -0.88 15.76
CA GLY A 104 -18.71 -1.73 16.95
C GLY A 104 -19.46 -1.13 18.12
N ARG A 105 -19.14 -1.63 19.32
CA ARG A 105 -19.94 -1.37 20.55
C ARG A 105 -20.09 0.09 20.95
N TRP A 106 -19.17 0.97 20.54
CA TRP A 106 -19.20 2.38 20.92
C TRP A 106 -20.21 3.20 20.12
N VAL A 107 -20.48 2.78 18.89
CA VAL A 107 -21.40 3.40 17.93
C VAL A 107 -22.68 2.57 17.71
N ASP A 108 -22.95 1.58 18.57
CA ASP A 108 -24.15 0.74 18.50
C ASP A 108 -25.42 1.59 18.47
N ALA A 109 -26.38 1.19 17.62
CA ALA A 109 -27.64 1.93 17.41
C ALA A 109 -28.47 2.15 18.70
N ASN A 110 -28.25 1.31 19.73
CA ASN A 110 -28.91 1.45 21.03
C ASN A 110 -28.25 2.50 21.93
N LYS A 111 -27.10 3.06 21.54
CA LYS A 111 -26.42 4.11 22.29
C LYS A 111 -26.87 5.49 21.82
N ASN A 112 -27.47 6.26 22.75
CA ASN A 112 -28.03 7.57 22.46
C ASN A 112 -27.26 8.69 23.17
N SER A 113 -26.01 8.43 23.63
CA SER A 113 -25.17 9.49 24.20
C SER A 113 -24.65 10.41 23.11
N ASP A 114 -24.37 11.66 23.42
CA ASP A 114 -23.78 12.62 22.49
C ASP A 114 -22.45 12.10 21.93
N ASP A 115 -21.63 11.49 22.76
CA ASP A 115 -20.37 10.90 22.32
C ASP A 115 -20.54 9.76 21.31
N ALA A 116 -21.55 8.91 21.48
CA ALA A 116 -21.86 7.87 20.50
C ALA A 116 -22.34 8.47 19.17
N ASN A 117 -23.09 9.57 19.23
CA ASN A 117 -23.56 10.30 18.05
C ASN A 117 -22.41 11.02 17.33
N ARG A 118 -21.45 11.60 18.08
CA ARG A 118 -20.23 12.20 17.52
C ARG A 118 -19.40 11.17 16.77
N LEU A 119 -19.06 10.05 17.40
CA LEU A 119 -18.31 8.96 16.76
C LEU A 119 -19.04 8.38 15.55
N ARG A 120 -20.37 8.24 15.61
CA ARG A 120 -21.17 7.71 14.50
C ARG A 120 -21.20 8.66 13.30
N GLY A 121 -21.16 9.96 13.55
CA GLY A 121 -21.11 10.98 12.50
C GLY A 121 -19.72 11.27 11.96
N HIS A 122 -18.67 10.76 12.58
CA HIS A 122 -17.29 11.00 12.18
C HIS A 122 -16.82 9.98 11.17
N GLU A 123 -16.50 10.42 9.96
CA GLU A 123 -16.09 9.62 8.83
C GLU A 123 -14.76 10.14 8.25
N GLY A 124 -13.96 9.25 7.73
CA GLY A 124 -12.69 9.56 7.10
C GLY A 124 -12.46 8.86 5.77
N VAL A 125 -11.54 9.38 5.00
CA VAL A 125 -11.01 8.75 3.80
C VAL A 125 -9.50 8.87 3.83
N ALA A 126 -8.79 7.75 3.69
CA ALA A 126 -7.34 7.73 3.48
C ALA A 126 -7.05 7.46 2.01
N GLU A 127 -6.40 8.41 1.34
CA GLU A 127 -5.89 8.26 -0.03
C GLU A 127 -4.37 8.28 -0.01
N ASN A 128 -3.74 7.19 -0.49
CA ASN A 128 -2.29 7.03 -0.45
C ASN A 128 -1.73 6.76 -1.84
N PHE A 129 -0.66 7.46 -2.16
CA PHE A 129 0.17 7.23 -3.34
C PHE A 129 1.55 6.80 -2.87
N ASP A 130 1.95 5.60 -3.28
CA ASP A 130 3.19 4.96 -2.86
C ASP A 130 4.17 4.81 -4.01
N ILE A 131 5.45 5.04 -3.72
CA ILE A 131 6.56 4.68 -4.59
C ILE A 131 7.64 4.02 -3.75
N GLY A 132 8.12 2.85 -4.17
CA GLY A 132 9.13 2.16 -3.37
C GLY A 132 9.76 0.95 -4.02
N THR A 133 10.58 0.28 -3.24
CA THR A 133 11.30 -0.90 -3.66
C THR A 133 11.25 -1.97 -2.58
N GLN A 134 11.20 -3.23 -3.01
CA GLN A 134 11.18 -4.41 -2.16
C GLN A 134 12.14 -5.47 -2.71
N ILE A 135 12.80 -6.19 -1.85
CA ILE A 135 13.51 -7.40 -2.22
C ILE A 135 12.58 -8.60 -2.00
N GLU A 136 12.41 -9.41 -3.02
CA GLU A 136 11.64 -10.66 -2.96
C GLU A 136 12.61 -11.84 -2.86
N PHE A 137 12.39 -12.72 -1.89
CA PHE A 137 13.11 -13.98 -1.73
C PHE A 137 12.23 -15.15 -2.14
N TYR A 138 12.75 -15.98 -3.02
CA TYR A 138 12.15 -17.22 -3.51
C TYR A 138 12.88 -18.42 -2.91
N PRO A 139 12.24 -19.25 -2.07
CA PRO A 139 12.87 -20.46 -1.52
C PRO A 139 13.14 -21.53 -2.59
N LEU A 140 12.46 -21.45 -3.74
CA LEU A 140 12.67 -22.32 -4.90
C LEU A 140 13.44 -21.57 -5.99
N SER A 141 14.18 -22.31 -6.82
CA SER A 141 14.94 -21.75 -7.95
C SER A 141 14.03 -20.98 -8.91
N ILE A 142 14.38 -19.72 -9.18
CA ILE A 142 13.69 -18.87 -10.16
C ILE A 142 13.87 -19.44 -11.58
N ARG A 143 15.02 -20.01 -11.88
CA ARG A 143 15.31 -20.64 -13.20
C ARG A 143 14.44 -21.85 -13.44
N ASP A 144 14.29 -22.71 -12.43
CA ASP A 144 13.42 -23.88 -12.51
C ASP A 144 11.96 -23.46 -12.70
N PHE A 145 11.50 -22.45 -11.96
CA PHE A 145 10.19 -21.86 -12.15
C PHE A 145 9.99 -21.31 -13.57
N GLN A 146 10.97 -20.59 -14.12
CA GLN A 146 10.92 -20.11 -15.50
C GLN A 146 10.85 -21.26 -16.52
N SER A 147 11.41 -22.42 -16.19
CA SER A 147 11.37 -23.65 -16.99
C SER A 147 10.12 -24.50 -16.76
N PHE A 148 9.10 -23.99 -16.05
CA PHE A 148 7.85 -24.68 -15.68
C PHE A 148 8.02 -25.85 -14.70
N SER A 149 9.07 -25.91 -13.94
CA SER A 149 9.33 -27.01 -12.99
C SER A 149 9.94 -26.47 -11.69
N PRO A 150 9.16 -26.00 -10.71
CA PRO A 150 7.70 -26.09 -10.57
C PRO A 150 6.92 -24.95 -11.26
N ARG A 151 5.60 -25.11 -11.38
CA ARG A 151 4.72 -24.02 -11.89
C ARG A 151 4.32 -22.99 -10.84
N VAL A 152 4.63 -23.24 -9.58
CA VAL A 152 4.31 -22.34 -8.45
C VAL A 152 5.63 -21.94 -7.80
N ALA A 153 5.81 -20.64 -7.59
CA ALA A 153 6.95 -20.08 -6.89
C ALA A 153 6.44 -19.24 -5.70
N PRO A 154 6.49 -19.76 -4.47
CA PRO A 154 6.23 -18.97 -3.28
C PRO A 154 7.35 -17.95 -3.06
N PHE A 155 7.02 -16.81 -2.45
CA PHE A 155 7.97 -15.78 -2.10
C PHE A 155 7.60 -15.06 -0.81
N VAL A 156 8.59 -14.42 -0.22
CA VAL A 156 8.43 -13.40 0.81
C VAL A 156 9.14 -12.13 0.37
N SER A 157 8.63 -10.98 0.73
CA SER A 157 9.27 -9.71 0.41
C SER A 157 9.39 -8.79 1.60
N LEU A 158 10.37 -7.91 1.53
CA LEU A 158 10.59 -6.82 2.48
C LEU A 158 11.07 -5.59 1.72
N GLY A 159 10.55 -4.42 2.06
CA GLY A 159 10.95 -3.20 1.41
C GLY A 159 10.52 -1.93 2.12
N ILE A 160 10.81 -0.81 1.45
CA ILE A 160 10.50 0.54 1.93
C ILE A 160 9.77 1.28 0.81
N HIS A 161 8.68 1.94 1.18
CA HIS A 161 7.94 2.86 0.31
C HIS A 161 7.99 4.27 0.88
N TYR A 162 8.01 5.25 -0.01
CA TYR A 162 7.66 6.63 0.27
C TYR A 162 6.19 6.80 -0.07
N THR A 163 5.39 7.25 0.90
CA THR A 163 3.95 7.39 0.81
C THR A 163 3.58 8.87 0.90
N ALA A 164 2.93 9.40 -0.13
CA ALA A 164 2.22 10.67 -0.07
C ALA A 164 0.76 10.37 0.25
N PHE A 165 0.23 10.96 1.32
CA PHE A 165 -1.12 10.71 1.78
C PHE A 165 -1.96 12.00 1.76
N THR A 166 -3.24 11.84 1.49
CA THR A 166 -4.23 12.92 1.48
C THR A 166 -5.45 12.43 2.24
N PRO A 167 -5.51 12.64 3.55
CA PRO A 167 -6.67 12.27 4.35
C PRO A 167 -7.81 13.25 4.11
N SER A 168 -9.02 12.78 4.27
CA SER A 168 -10.22 13.61 4.32
C SER A 168 -11.04 13.20 5.53
N VAL A 169 -11.46 14.16 6.32
CA VAL A 169 -12.25 13.94 7.53
C VAL A 169 -13.51 14.76 7.45
N THR A 170 -14.64 14.15 7.76
CA THR A 170 -15.95 14.79 7.75
C THR A 170 -16.75 14.40 8.99
N THR A 171 -17.71 15.22 9.37
CA THR A 171 -18.67 14.89 10.41
C THR A 171 -20.09 15.25 9.99
N THR A 172 -21.01 14.34 10.25
CA THR A 172 -22.46 14.55 10.09
C THR A 172 -23.15 14.82 11.42
N TYR A 173 -22.38 14.94 12.52
CA TYR A 173 -22.92 15.23 13.83
C TYR A 173 -23.64 16.58 13.85
N ALA A 174 -24.89 16.54 14.26
CA ALA A 174 -25.71 17.74 14.44
C ALA A 174 -25.38 18.43 15.77
N ASN A 175 -24.31 19.24 15.77
CA ASN A 175 -23.92 20.01 16.94
C ASN A 175 -25.04 21.01 17.33
N PRO A 176 -25.41 21.13 18.63
CA PRO A 176 -26.36 22.15 19.10
C PRO A 176 -25.87 23.59 18.84
N ASP A 177 -24.56 23.83 18.75
CA ASP A 177 -23.99 25.12 18.34
C ASP A 177 -23.99 25.24 16.81
N PRO A 178 -24.81 26.15 16.23
CA PRO A 178 -24.89 26.29 14.78
C PRO A 178 -23.59 26.81 14.13
N THR A 179 -22.65 27.36 14.90
CA THR A 179 -21.35 27.82 14.39
C THR A 179 -20.35 26.69 14.26
N ALA A 180 -20.56 25.57 14.94
CA ALA A 180 -19.68 24.40 14.93
C ALA A 180 -20.22 23.25 14.04
N ILE A 181 -21.38 23.39 13.40
CA ILE A 181 -21.95 22.35 12.54
C ILE A 181 -21.00 22.07 11.34
N GLY A 182 -20.55 20.80 11.23
CA GLY A 182 -19.69 20.36 10.16
C GLY A 182 -18.22 20.81 10.25
N ASP A 183 -17.84 21.55 11.29
CA ASP A 183 -16.44 21.91 11.53
C ASP A 183 -15.67 20.71 12.07
N VAL A 184 -14.81 20.14 11.25
CA VAL A 184 -13.96 18.99 11.60
C VAL A 184 -12.80 19.35 12.53
N THR A 185 -12.59 20.62 12.83
CA THR A 185 -11.56 21.09 13.77
C THR A 185 -12.10 21.45 15.14
N ASP A 186 -13.42 21.55 15.29
CA ASP A 186 -14.07 21.85 16.56
C ASP A 186 -14.16 20.60 17.44
N ALA A 187 -13.53 20.64 18.61
CA ALA A 187 -13.49 19.54 19.56
C ALA A 187 -14.89 19.12 20.06
N SER A 188 -15.90 19.98 19.97
CA SER A 188 -17.29 19.63 20.36
C SER A 188 -17.97 18.67 19.38
N ASN A 189 -17.43 18.51 18.17
CA ASN A 189 -17.95 17.61 17.15
C ASN A 189 -17.40 16.17 17.28
N PHE A 190 -16.41 15.96 18.13
CA PHE A 190 -15.73 14.66 18.27
C PHE A 190 -15.95 14.08 19.67
N TYR A 191 -15.39 12.88 19.84
CA TYR A 191 -15.45 12.17 21.11
C TYR A 191 -14.82 13.01 22.25
N SER A 192 -15.53 13.13 23.38
CA SER A 192 -15.15 14.03 24.46
C SER A 192 -13.79 13.77 25.12
N LEU A 193 -13.23 12.58 24.91
CA LEU A 193 -11.90 12.21 25.41
C LEU A 193 -10.76 12.53 24.42
N TRP A 194 -11.06 13.01 23.23
CA TRP A 194 -10.01 13.44 22.30
C TRP A 194 -9.51 14.83 22.65
N ASP A 195 -8.21 15.00 22.60
CA ASP A 195 -7.61 16.31 22.81
C ASP A 195 -7.85 17.24 21.59
N PRO A 196 -7.93 18.55 21.79
CA PRO A 196 -7.95 19.50 20.68
C PRO A 196 -6.74 19.31 19.77
N GLY A 197 -6.97 19.25 18.46
CA GLY A 197 -5.92 18.99 17.47
C GLY A 197 -5.71 17.50 17.14
N SER A 198 -6.58 16.60 17.62
CA SER A 198 -6.56 15.17 17.24
C SER A 198 -6.94 14.92 15.77
N VAL A 199 -7.50 15.90 15.08
CA VAL A 199 -7.91 15.81 13.69
C VAL A 199 -7.08 16.76 12.84
N ASP A 200 -6.42 16.24 11.81
CA ASP A 200 -5.70 17.03 10.81
C ASP A 200 -5.81 16.36 9.43
N ALA A 201 -6.60 16.96 8.55
CA ALA A 201 -6.79 16.50 7.18
C ALA A 201 -5.76 17.11 6.20
N THR A 202 -4.64 17.64 6.70
CA THR A 202 -3.60 18.24 5.86
C THR A 202 -2.85 17.14 5.09
N PRO A 203 -2.71 17.25 3.75
CA PRO A 203 -1.90 16.33 2.97
C PRO A 203 -0.45 16.30 3.47
N GLY A 204 0.11 15.10 3.53
CA GLY A 204 1.45 14.89 4.04
C GLY A 204 2.20 13.76 3.31
N SER A 205 3.36 13.44 3.85
CA SER A 205 4.14 12.30 3.36
C SER A 205 4.93 11.64 4.48
N THR A 206 5.17 10.34 4.32
CA THR A 206 5.93 9.54 5.27
C THR A 206 6.64 8.40 4.55
N PHE A 207 7.52 7.71 5.25
CA PHE A 207 8.01 6.41 4.81
C PHE A 207 7.17 5.30 5.43
N SER A 208 7.18 4.13 4.79
CA SER A 208 6.56 2.92 5.32
C SER A 208 7.43 1.71 5.06
N THR A 209 7.39 0.75 5.97
CA THR A 209 7.94 -0.59 5.75
C THR A 209 6.86 -1.46 5.16
N VAL A 210 7.22 -2.21 4.12
CA VAL A 210 6.31 -3.13 3.42
C VAL A 210 6.84 -4.54 3.54
N MET A 211 5.96 -5.47 3.90
CA MET A 211 6.25 -6.90 3.98
C MET A 211 5.16 -7.68 3.25
N SER A 212 5.52 -8.68 2.45
CA SER A 212 4.54 -9.54 1.78
C SER A 212 4.91 -11.01 1.87
N VAL A 213 3.89 -11.84 1.80
CA VAL A 213 4.00 -13.26 1.52
C VAL A 213 3.08 -13.59 0.35
N GLY A 214 3.59 -14.31 -0.63
CA GLY A 214 2.81 -14.57 -1.83
C GLY A 214 3.32 -15.76 -2.64
N MET A 215 2.71 -15.92 -3.79
CA MET A 215 3.10 -16.92 -4.77
C MET A 215 2.89 -16.40 -6.18
N ARG A 216 3.73 -16.88 -7.10
CA ARG A 216 3.53 -16.75 -8.54
C ARG A 216 3.11 -18.08 -9.14
N TYR A 217 2.23 -18.05 -10.10
CA TYR A 217 1.81 -19.18 -10.90
C TYR A 217 2.17 -18.93 -12.37
N LYS A 218 2.96 -19.81 -12.94
CA LYS A 218 3.40 -19.73 -14.32
C LYS A 218 2.25 -20.03 -15.28
N LEU A 219 1.78 -19.01 -16.02
CA LEU A 219 0.73 -19.15 -17.03
C LEU A 219 1.31 -19.69 -18.34
N ASP A 220 2.28 -18.99 -18.87
CA ASP A 220 2.96 -19.32 -20.11
C ASP A 220 4.46 -18.92 -20.03
N ARG A 221 5.15 -18.90 -21.18
CA ARG A 221 6.60 -18.62 -21.22
C ARG A 221 6.97 -17.20 -20.84
N VAL A 222 6.04 -16.28 -20.99
CA VAL A 222 6.25 -14.83 -20.85
C VAL A 222 5.36 -14.18 -19.80
N SER A 223 4.53 -14.94 -19.08
CA SER A 223 3.63 -14.37 -18.09
C SER A 223 3.34 -15.26 -16.89
N ASP A 224 3.10 -14.59 -15.75
CA ASP A 224 2.71 -15.18 -14.47
C ASP A 224 1.45 -14.51 -13.91
N LEU A 225 0.65 -15.27 -13.17
CA LEU A 225 -0.25 -14.72 -12.16
C LEU A 225 0.48 -14.63 -10.82
N MET A 226 0.20 -13.57 -10.08
CA MET A 226 0.71 -13.35 -8.72
C MET A 226 -0.48 -13.18 -7.76
N ILE A 227 -0.32 -13.75 -6.57
CA ILE A 227 -1.18 -13.46 -5.42
C ILE A 227 -0.24 -13.14 -4.27
N ASP A 228 -0.45 -11.99 -3.62
CA ASP A 228 0.29 -11.65 -2.40
C ASP A 228 -0.64 -11.09 -1.31
N PHE A 229 -0.24 -11.31 -0.08
CA PHE A 229 -0.81 -10.68 1.11
C PHE A 229 0.26 -9.80 1.72
N ARG A 230 -0.04 -8.49 1.80
CA ARG A 230 0.89 -7.44 2.19
C ARG A 230 0.47 -6.79 3.50
N GLY A 231 1.43 -6.52 4.36
CA GLY A 231 1.36 -5.56 5.45
C GLY A 231 2.23 -4.34 5.12
N GLN A 232 1.70 -3.15 5.28
CA GLN A 232 2.40 -1.89 5.13
C GLN A 232 2.26 -1.07 6.41
N PHE A 233 3.37 -0.74 7.06
CA PHE A 233 3.44 -0.03 8.33
C PHE A 233 4.00 1.36 8.10
N TYR A 234 3.16 2.38 8.28
CA TYR A 234 3.55 3.78 8.09
C TYR A 234 4.35 4.29 9.30
N PHE A 235 5.27 5.24 9.05
CA PHE A 235 6.02 5.90 10.13
C PHE A 235 5.34 7.20 10.58
N SER A 236 4.04 7.29 10.35
CA SER A 236 3.17 8.39 10.74
C SER A 236 1.85 7.84 11.25
N ASP A 237 1.24 8.56 12.18
CA ASP A 237 -0.07 8.33 12.76
C ASP A 237 -1.11 9.34 12.21
N TRP A 238 -0.81 9.94 11.05
CA TRP A 238 -1.64 10.97 10.40
C TRP A 238 -2.13 10.55 9.02
N VAL A 239 -1.94 9.29 8.65
CA VAL A 239 -2.28 8.83 7.31
C VAL A 239 -3.79 8.73 7.11
N ASP A 240 -4.52 8.55 8.21
CA ASP A 240 -5.99 8.56 8.25
C ASP A 240 -6.60 9.92 8.63
N GLY A 241 -5.77 10.91 9.01
CA GLY A 241 -6.20 12.25 9.44
C GLY A 241 -6.68 12.34 10.87
N LEU A 242 -6.52 11.28 11.68
CA LEU A 242 -6.92 11.22 13.08
C LEU A 242 -5.76 10.72 13.95
N ASN A 243 -5.47 11.43 15.05
CA ASN A 243 -4.44 11.03 16.01
C ASN A 243 -4.88 11.44 17.42
N HIS A 244 -5.67 10.59 18.07
CA HIS A 244 -6.27 10.94 19.37
C HIS A 244 -5.49 10.40 20.58
N GLN A 245 -4.39 9.69 20.38
CA GLN A 245 -3.43 9.21 21.39
C GLN A 245 -4.04 8.43 22.58
N LEU A 246 -5.23 7.86 22.42
CA LEU A 246 -5.81 6.98 23.42
C LEU A 246 -5.04 5.65 23.49
N ASP A 247 -4.96 5.03 24.68
CA ASP A 247 -4.08 3.89 24.97
C ASP A 247 -4.22 2.69 24.01
N TYR A 248 -5.36 2.52 23.38
CA TYR A 248 -5.64 1.44 22.42
C TYR A 248 -5.29 1.79 20.97
N ASN A 249 -4.86 3.05 20.69
CA ASN A 249 -4.55 3.54 19.35
C ASN A 249 -3.28 4.43 19.30
N LYS A 250 -2.33 4.25 20.20
CA LYS A 250 -1.09 5.03 20.24
C LYS A 250 -0.07 4.70 19.15
N ASN A 251 -0.29 3.63 18.40
CA ASN A 251 0.66 3.16 17.40
C ASN A 251 0.33 3.77 16.04
N ASN A 252 1.35 3.89 15.19
CA ASN A 252 1.20 4.37 13.83
C ASN A 252 0.22 3.52 13.01
N ASP A 253 -0.35 4.12 11.99
CA ASP A 253 -1.24 3.50 11.02
C ASP A 253 -0.59 2.35 10.27
N TRP A 254 -1.40 1.39 9.83
CA TRP A 254 -0.94 0.33 8.95
C TRP A 254 -2.06 -0.22 8.06
N LEU A 255 -1.67 -0.79 6.93
CA LEU A 255 -2.54 -1.27 5.88
C LEU A 255 -2.28 -2.76 5.62
N MET A 256 -3.34 -3.53 5.49
CA MET A 256 -3.32 -4.86 4.88
C MET A 256 -3.83 -4.78 3.46
N TRP A 257 -3.13 -5.45 2.53
CA TRP A 257 -3.52 -5.47 1.13
C TRP A 257 -3.43 -6.89 0.58
N PHE A 258 -4.56 -7.39 0.08
CA PHE A 258 -4.61 -8.63 -0.68
C PHE A 258 -4.53 -8.30 -2.16
N ASN A 259 -3.41 -8.67 -2.82
CA ASN A 259 -3.16 -8.37 -4.22
C ASN A 259 -3.35 -9.58 -5.11
N VAL A 260 -3.96 -9.34 -6.27
CA VAL A 260 -3.86 -10.20 -7.44
C VAL A 260 -3.14 -9.44 -8.54
N GLY A 261 -2.17 -10.06 -9.19
CA GLY A 261 -1.33 -9.42 -10.20
C GLY A 261 -1.15 -10.26 -11.44
N TYR A 262 -0.93 -9.57 -12.55
CA TYR A 262 -0.46 -10.15 -13.80
C TYR A 262 0.91 -9.58 -14.14
N ILE A 263 1.89 -10.46 -14.33
CA ILE A 263 3.29 -10.10 -14.60
C ILE A 263 3.64 -10.57 -16.00
N TYR A 264 4.26 -9.70 -16.78
CA TYR A 264 4.73 -9.96 -18.13
C TYR A 264 6.24 -9.79 -18.21
N TYR A 265 6.93 -10.70 -18.91
CA TYR A 265 8.38 -10.69 -19.11
C TYR A 265 8.70 -9.89 -20.37
N LEU A 266 9.59 -8.93 -20.24
CA LEU A 266 9.96 -8.02 -21.33
C LEU A 266 11.07 -8.58 -22.24
N ASP A 267 11.77 -9.65 -21.78
CA ASP A 267 12.93 -10.24 -22.48
C ASP A 267 12.65 -11.67 -22.97
#